data_eeb7d58f9463520c49499ab47eb5926f
#
_entry.id   eeb7d58f9463520c49499ab47eb5926f
#
_cell.length_a   1.000
_cell.length_b   1.000
_cell.length_c   1.000
_cell.angle_alpha   90.00
_cell.angle_beta   90.00
_cell.angle_gamma   90.00
#
_symmetry.space_group_name_H-M   'P 1'
#
loop_
_entity.id
_entity.type
_entity.pdbx_description
1 polymer ?
#
loop_
_entity_poly.entity_id
_entity_poly.type
_entity_poly.pdbx_seq_one_letter_code
_entity_poly.pdbx_strand_id
1 'polypeptide(L)'
;MPRNRSTSPSASPPIFRSEEELAGLPASERIRYRLVQAQSRYHANDNISAHVREGELAELKAEVQAKMQEVLEALVIDTVSDHNTNETAKRVAKMYIEEVFRGRYVPIPAVTEFPNVSRLNELMIVGPITVRSACSHHMCPIFGRVWIGILPNEHSNLIGLSKYARIADWIMSRPQIQEEAVTMLA
;
A
#
# COMPACT_ATOMS: atom_id res chain seq x y z
N MET A 1 1.50 -3.29 35.26
CA MET A 1 2.14 -1.98 35.02
C MET A 1 1.41 -1.29 33.89
N PRO A 2 0.84 -0.09 34.04
CA PRO A 2 0.14 0.61 32.97
C PRO A 2 1.16 1.12 31.94
N ARG A 3 0.93 0.80 30.67
CA ARG A 3 1.73 1.31 29.55
C ARG A 3 1.49 2.81 29.41
N ASN A 4 2.53 3.57 29.60
CA ASN A 4 2.57 5.00 29.37
C ASN A 4 2.26 5.28 27.88
N ARG A 5 1.10 5.90 27.58
CA ARG A 5 0.80 6.40 26.25
C ARG A 5 1.71 7.61 26.01
N SER A 6 2.76 7.42 25.24
CA SER A 6 3.54 8.53 24.72
C SER A 6 2.60 9.39 23.86
N THR A 7 2.33 10.58 24.34
CA THR A 7 1.68 11.63 23.56
C THR A 7 2.58 11.95 22.37
N SER A 8 2.06 11.71 21.17
CA SER A 8 2.70 12.14 19.94
C SER A 8 2.97 13.65 20.01
N PRO A 9 4.12 14.13 19.50
CA PRO A 9 4.40 15.56 19.46
C PRO A 9 3.27 16.27 18.69
N SER A 10 2.78 17.37 19.24
CA SER A 10 1.75 18.22 18.64
C SER A 10 2.21 18.61 17.24
N ALA A 11 1.49 18.14 16.22
CA ALA A 11 1.70 18.61 14.86
C ALA A 11 1.50 20.12 14.86
N SER A 12 2.48 20.86 14.34
CA SER A 12 2.35 22.29 14.06
C SER A 12 1.09 22.52 13.23
N PRO A 13 0.36 23.63 13.43
CA PRO A 13 -0.85 23.91 12.67
C PRO A 13 -0.54 23.84 11.17
N PRO A 14 -1.47 23.33 10.36
CA PRO A 14 -1.26 23.17 8.93
C PRO A 14 -0.95 24.53 8.31
N ILE A 15 0.23 24.64 7.69
CA ILE A 15 0.61 25.82 6.91
C ILE A 15 -0.27 25.79 5.66
N PHE A 16 -1.18 26.77 5.53
CA PHE A 16 -1.97 26.93 4.31
C PHE A 16 -1.03 27.40 3.18
N ARG A 17 -0.94 26.61 2.12
CA ARG A 17 -0.16 26.92 0.91
C ARG A 17 -1.13 27.21 -0.25
N SER A 18 -0.76 28.14 -1.13
CA SER A 18 -1.50 28.37 -2.36
C SER A 18 -1.35 27.19 -3.33
N GLU A 19 -2.26 27.07 -4.30
CA GLU A 19 -2.16 26.05 -5.36
C GLU A 19 -0.85 26.21 -6.17
N GLU A 20 -0.37 27.42 -6.39
CA GLU A 20 0.90 27.69 -7.07
C GLU A 20 2.11 27.22 -6.27
N GLU A 21 2.12 27.47 -4.97
CA GLU A 21 3.17 26.97 -4.07
C GLU A 21 3.18 25.44 -4.01
N LEU A 22 2.01 24.81 -4.02
CA LEU A 22 1.90 23.35 -4.05
C LEU A 22 2.39 22.77 -5.37
N ALA A 23 2.08 23.40 -6.50
CA ALA A 23 2.49 22.90 -7.82
C ALA A 23 4.02 22.85 -7.97
N GLY A 24 4.76 23.71 -7.28
CA GLY A 24 6.24 23.70 -7.27
C GLY A 24 6.89 22.65 -6.38
N LEU A 25 6.10 21.91 -5.57
CA LEU A 25 6.63 20.91 -4.64
C LEU A 25 6.72 19.52 -5.28
N PRO A 26 7.62 18.63 -4.77
CA PRO A 26 7.64 17.22 -5.13
C PRO A 26 6.28 16.53 -4.89
N ALA A 27 5.98 15.49 -5.67
CA ALA A 27 4.71 14.76 -5.55
C ALA A 27 4.49 14.22 -4.13
N SER A 28 5.52 13.70 -3.48
CA SER A 28 5.43 13.19 -2.09
C SER A 28 5.01 14.27 -1.10
N GLU A 29 5.48 15.51 -1.26
CA GLU A 29 5.12 16.63 -0.38
C GLU A 29 3.69 17.10 -0.64
N ARG A 30 3.25 17.18 -1.90
CA ARG A 30 1.87 17.52 -2.26
C ARG A 30 0.87 16.52 -1.69
N ILE A 31 1.16 15.22 -1.84
CA ILE A 31 0.32 14.14 -1.29
C ILE A 31 0.29 14.22 0.24
N ARG A 32 1.44 14.39 0.88
CA ARG A 32 1.54 14.54 2.34
C ARG A 32 0.76 15.76 2.84
N TYR A 33 0.85 16.89 2.13
CA TYR A 33 0.09 18.07 2.47
C TYR A 33 -1.41 17.79 2.49
N ARG A 34 -1.96 17.15 1.44
CA ARG A 34 -3.39 16.78 1.39
C ARG A 34 -3.80 15.82 2.49
N LEU A 35 -2.95 14.84 2.83
CA LEU A 35 -3.19 13.92 3.94
C LEU A 35 -3.29 14.65 5.28
N VAL A 36 -2.37 15.59 5.54
CA VAL A 36 -2.34 16.41 6.76
C VAL A 36 -3.57 17.33 6.83
N GLN A 37 -3.92 18.01 5.73
CA GLN A 37 -5.10 18.87 5.66
C GLN A 37 -6.40 18.09 5.91
N ALA A 38 -6.50 16.86 5.38
CA ALA A 38 -7.64 15.99 5.58
C ALA A 38 -7.62 15.27 6.96
N GLN A 39 -6.60 15.51 7.79
CA GLN A 39 -6.38 14.78 9.04
C GLN A 39 -6.40 13.25 8.85
N SER A 40 -6.01 12.80 7.66
CA SER A 40 -5.99 11.39 7.30
C SER A 40 -4.74 10.71 7.85
N ARG A 41 -4.92 9.52 8.42
CA ARG A 41 -3.81 8.67 8.79
C ARG A 41 -3.10 8.16 7.53
N TYR A 42 -1.77 8.06 7.56
CA TYR A 42 -0.97 7.54 6.46
C TYR A 42 0.19 6.65 6.94
N HIS A 43 -0.13 5.72 7.85
CA HIS A 43 0.81 4.68 8.27
C HIS A 43 1.24 3.83 7.06
N ALA A 44 2.25 3.00 7.24
CA ALA A 44 2.85 2.23 6.14
C ALA A 44 1.81 1.41 5.35
N ASN A 45 0.88 0.77 6.05
CA ASN A 45 -0.15 -0.10 5.47
C ASN A 45 -1.50 0.59 5.15
N ASP A 46 -1.61 1.90 5.35
CA ASP A 46 -2.82 2.64 4.96
C ASP A 46 -2.91 2.80 3.42
N ASN A 47 -4.12 2.76 2.89
CA ASN A 47 -4.38 3.21 1.53
C ASN A 47 -4.51 4.74 1.51
N ILE A 48 -3.80 5.40 0.60
CA ILE A 48 -3.80 6.85 0.45
C ILE A 48 -4.27 7.31 -0.94
N SER A 49 -4.88 6.40 -1.71
CA SER A 49 -5.27 6.66 -3.11
C SER A 49 -6.18 7.87 -3.28
N ALA A 50 -7.06 8.15 -2.31
CA ALA A 50 -7.94 9.33 -2.33
C ALA A 50 -7.18 10.67 -2.33
N HIS A 51 -5.92 10.67 -1.95
CA HIS A 51 -5.06 11.85 -1.88
C HIS A 51 -4.01 11.91 -3.00
N VAL A 52 -4.01 10.94 -3.91
CA VAL A 52 -3.13 10.90 -5.08
C VAL A 52 -3.92 11.38 -6.30
N ARG A 53 -3.45 12.45 -6.93
CA ARG A 53 -4.06 12.99 -8.15
C ARG A 53 -3.52 12.32 -9.40
N GLU A 54 -4.21 12.48 -10.51
CA GLU A 54 -3.76 11.98 -11.81
C GLU A 54 -2.35 12.52 -12.16
N GLY A 55 -1.50 11.65 -12.68
CA GLY A 55 -0.10 11.98 -13.00
C GLY A 55 0.88 11.90 -11.83
N GLU A 56 0.44 12.15 -10.59
CA GLU A 56 1.35 12.22 -9.43
C GLU A 56 2.04 10.90 -9.11
N LEU A 57 1.47 9.76 -9.49
CA LEU A 57 2.10 8.47 -9.26
C LEU A 57 3.37 8.28 -10.11
N ALA A 58 3.36 8.82 -11.33
CA ALA A 58 4.54 8.82 -12.19
C ALA A 58 5.64 9.75 -11.64
N GLU A 59 5.27 10.92 -11.15
CA GLU A 59 6.19 11.85 -10.50
C GLU A 59 6.77 11.25 -9.21
N LEU A 60 5.92 10.65 -8.36
CA LEU A 60 6.35 9.95 -7.14
C LEU A 60 7.33 8.81 -7.45
N LYS A 61 7.09 8.06 -8.52
CA LYS A 61 8.03 7.02 -8.99
C LYS A 61 9.39 7.61 -9.38
N ALA A 62 9.39 8.71 -10.12
CA ALA A 62 10.63 9.40 -10.49
C ALA A 62 11.38 9.95 -9.26
N GLU A 63 10.65 10.50 -8.28
CA GLU A 63 11.21 10.96 -7.02
C GLU A 63 11.83 9.80 -6.22
N VAL A 64 11.14 8.66 -6.10
CA VAL A 64 11.66 7.46 -5.43
C VAL A 64 12.88 6.92 -6.17
N GLN A 65 12.90 6.94 -7.50
CA GLN A 65 14.07 6.54 -8.30
C GLN A 65 15.28 7.41 -7.97
N ALA A 66 15.13 8.75 -7.93
CA ALA A 66 16.21 9.66 -7.61
C ALA A 66 16.77 9.40 -6.20
N LYS A 67 15.88 9.23 -5.21
CA LYS A 67 16.30 8.92 -3.84
C LYS A 67 16.95 7.54 -3.70
N MET A 68 16.50 6.56 -4.46
CA MET A 68 17.13 5.23 -4.48
C MET A 68 18.53 5.29 -5.12
N GLN A 69 18.72 6.13 -6.12
CA GLN A 69 20.03 6.37 -6.70
C GLN A 69 21.00 6.93 -5.65
N GLU A 70 20.58 7.94 -4.88
CA GLU A 70 21.35 8.49 -3.77
C GLU A 70 21.71 7.42 -2.72
N VAL A 71 20.78 6.49 -2.43
CA VAL A 71 21.04 5.37 -1.50
C VAL A 71 22.12 4.43 -2.06
N LEU A 72 22.04 4.06 -3.34
CA LEU A 72 23.03 3.19 -3.95
C LEU A 72 24.42 3.83 -3.96
N GLU A 73 24.51 5.12 -4.25
CA GLU A 73 25.75 5.89 -4.20
C GLU A 73 26.34 5.96 -2.78
N ALA A 74 25.47 6.18 -1.76
CA ALA A 74 25.88 6.17 -0.35
C ALA A 74 26.39 4.79 0.12
N LEU A 75 25.88 3.71 -0.50
CA LEU A 75 26.39 2.34 -0.29
C LEU A 75 27.67 2.04 -1.07
N VAL A 76 28.21 3.03 -1.81
CA VAL A 76 29.42 2.90 -2.65
C VAL A 76 29.24 1.83 -3.75
N ILE A 77 28.03 1.74 -4.32
CA ILE A 77 27.72 0.84 -5.43
C ILE A 77 27.94 1.59 -6.75
N ASP A 78 28.72 1.03 -7.65
CA ASP A 78 28.92 1.57 -9.00
C ASP A 78 27.66 1.38 -9.84
N THR A 79 26.93 2.46 -10.06
CA THR A 79 25.71 2.47 -10.88
C THR A 79 25.94 3.00 -12.30
N VAL A 80 27.20 3.27 -12.67
CA VAL A 80 27.56 3.81 -13.98
C VAL A 80 28.21 2.73 -14.85
N SER A 81 29.22 2.05 -14.33
CA SER A 81 30.01 1.07 -15.09
C SER A 81 29.54 -0.36 -14.90
N ASP A 82 28.88 -0.68 -13.78
CA ASP A 82 28.33 -2.02 -13.56
C ASP A 82 26.97 -2.17 -14.25
N HIS A 83 26.95 -2.99 -15.31
CA HIS A 83 25.75 -3.32 -16.06
C HIS A 83 24.63 -4.00 -15.23
N ASN A 84 24.94 -4.58 -14.06
CA ASN A 84 23.96 -5.18 -13.18
C ASN A 84 23.19 -4.13 -12.37
N THR A 85 23.82 -3.01 -12.05
CA THR A 85 23.30 -1.99 -11.11
C THR A 85 22.93 -0.66 -11.77
N ASN A 86 23.29 -0.42 -13.02
CA ASN A 86 23.03 0.84 -13.73
C ASN A 86 21.53 1.24 -13.84
N GLU A 87 20.61 0.29 -13.79
CA GLU A 87 19.15 0.55 -13.76
C GLU A 87 18.48 0.15 -12.44
N THR A 88 19.25 -0.18 -11.39
CA THR A 88 18.68 -0.70 -10.14
C THR A 88 17.74 0.30 -9.48
N ALA A 89 18.08 1.58 -9.41
CA ALA A 89 17.23 2.62 -8.85
C ALA A 89 15.84 2.68 -9.53
N LYS A 90 15.82 2.63 -10.85
CA LYS A 90 14.59 2.61 -11.66
C LYS A 90 13.76 1.35 -11.41
N ARG A 91 14.42 0.18 -11.38
CA ARG A 91 13.73 -1.10 -11.12
C ARG A 91 13.12 -1.16 -9.73
N VAL A 92 13.85 -0.68 -8.71
CA VAL A 92 13.37 -0.64 -7.33
C VAL A 92 12.21 0.35 -7.18
N ALA A 93 12.29 1.54 -7.78
CA ALA A 93 11.21 2.51 -7.76
C ALA A 93 9.94 1.95 -8.40
N LYS A 94 10.06 1.29 -9.56
CA LYS A 94 8.94 0.61 -10.20
C LYS A 94 8.34 -0.47 -9.31
N MET A 95 9.17 -1.34 -8.74
CA MET A 95 8.73 -2.41 -7.86
C MET A 95 7.93 -1.87 -6.67
N TYR A 96 8.42 -0.81 -6.00
CA TYR A 96 7.71 -0.23 -4.86
C TYR A 96 6.39 0.44 -5.25
N ILE A 97 6.37 1.26 -6.29
CA ILE A 97 5.19 2.05 -6.64
C ILE A 97 4.13 1.22 -7.36
N GLU A 98 4.54 0.35 -8.30
CA GLU A 98 3.61 -0.33 -9.20
C GLU A 98 3.30 -1.79 -8.80
N GLU A 99 4.11 -2.39 -7.92
CA GLU A 99 4.00 -3.80 -7.56
C GLU A 99 3.73 -3.99 -6.07
N VAL A 100 4.78 -4.03 -5.23
CA VAL A 100 4.65 -4.45 -3.82
C VAL A 100 3.96 -3.43 -2.91
N PHE A 101 3.83 -2.15 -3.31
CA PHE A 101 3.06 -1.14 -2.57
C PHE A 101 1.89 -0.58 -3.37
N ARG A 102 1.53 -1.20 -4.48
CA ARG A 102 0.44 -0.74 -5.36
C ARG A 102 -0.87 -0.53 -4.59
N GLY A 103 -1.21 -1.42 -3.69
CA GLY A 103 -2.43 -1.32 -2.88
C GLY A 103 -2.48 -0.11 -1.94
N ARG A 104 -1.35 0.57 -1.72
CA ARG A 104 -1.30 1.84 -0.99
C ARG A 104 -1.82 3.00 -1.84
N TYR A 105 -1.60 2.95 -3.15
CA TYR A 105 -1.79 4.08 -4.09
C TYR A 105 -3.00 3.95 -4.99
N VAL A 106 -3.61 2.76 -5.07
CA VAL A 106 -4.79 2.52 -5.90
C VAL A 106 -6.03 2.26 -5.04
N PRO A 107 -7.22 2.64 -5.50
CA PRO A 107 -8.46 2.37 -4.76
C PRO A 107 -8.74 0.88 -4.64
N ILE A 108 -9.63 0.54 -3.69
CA ILE A 108 -10.09 -0.84 -3.51
C ILE A 108 -10.70 -1.38 -4.81
N PRO A 109 -10.40 -2.63 -5.19
CA PRO A 109 -11.02 -3.24 -6.36
C PRO A 109 -12.55 -3.28 -6.24
N ALA A 110 -13.25 -2.99 -7.32
CA ALA A 110 -14.70 -3.11 -7.37
C ALA A 110 -15.14 -4.55 -7.09
N VAL A 111 -16.11 -4.70 -6.19
CA VAL A 111 -16.71 -5.97 -5.81
C VAL A 111 -18.16 -6.00 -6.28
N THR A 112 -18.53 -7.09 -6.95
CA THR A 112 -19.92 -7.33 -7.34
C THR A 112 -20.50 -8.36 -6.39
N GLU A 113 -21.58 -8.01 -5.74
CA GLU A 113 -22.34 -8.88 -4.85
C GLU A 113 -23.50 -9.52 -5.62
N PHE A 114 -23.92 -10.68 -5.17
CA PHE A 114 -25.12 -11.38 -5.64
C PHE A 114 -25.83 -12.08 -4.48
N PRO A 115 -27.17 -12.25 -4.55
CA PRO A 115 -27.93 -12.86 -3.47
C PRO A 115 -27.57 -14.34 -3.30
N ASN A 116 -27.56 -14.80 -2.06
CA ASN A 116 -27.36 -16.22 -1.70
C ASN A 116 -28.64 -17.03 -2.00
N VAL A 117 -28.97 -17.19 -3.27
CA VAL A 117 -30.20 -17.91 -3.70
C VAL A 117 -30.22 -19.35 -3.23
N SER A 118 -29.05 -19.98 -3.17
CA SER A 118 -28.89 -21.39 -2.73
C SER A 118 -28.90 -21.55 -1.20
N ARG A 119 -29.03 -20.45 -0.45
CA ARG A 119 -29.02 -20.42 1.03
C ARG A 119 -27.81 -21.15 1.62
N LEU A 120 -26.63 -20.93 1.02
CA LEU A 120 -25.37 -21.48 1.52
C LEU A 120 -25.14 -21.00 2.95
N ASN A 121 -24.88 -21.94 3.85
CA ASN A 121 -24.62 -21.69 5.27
C ASN A 121 -23.45 -22.54 5.80
N GLU A 122 -22.65 -23.10 4.91
CA GLU A 122 -21.49 -23.92 5.22
C GLU A 122 -20.18 -23.12 5.05
N LEU A 123 -19.15 -23.53 5.78
CA LEU A 123 -17.83 -22.91 5.67
C LEU A 123 -17.22 -23.17 4.29
N MET A 124 -16.97 -22.12 3.56
CA MET A 124 -16.23 -22.14 2.30
C MET A 124 -14.80 -21.69 2.55
N ILE A 125 -13.82 -22.36 1.93
CA ILE A 125 -12.42 -21.97 2.00
C ILE A 125 -11.93 -21.58 0.61
N VAL A 126 -11.47 -20.33 0.49
CA VAL A 126 -10.85 -19.80 -0.72
C VAL A 126 -9.35 -19.77 -0.54
N GLY A 127 -8.63 -20.51 -1.34
CA GLY A 127 -7.17 -20.56 -1.28
C GLY A 127 -6.59 -21.82 -1.96
N PRO A 128 -5.27 -21.91 -2.06
CA PRO A 128 -4.29 -20.92 -1.64
C PRO A 128 -4.24 -19.69 -2.56
N ILE A 129 -4.23 -18.51 -1.98
CA ILE A 129 -4.02 -17.25 -2.69
C ILE A 129 -2.55 -16.87 -2.49
N THR A 130 -1.77 -16.80 -3.56
CA THR A 130 -0.39 -16.32 -3.49
C THR A 130 -0.38 -14.82 -3.27
N VAL A 131 0.35 -14.38 -2.24
CA VAL A 131 0.47 -12.96 -1.90
C VAL A 131 1.94 -12.52 -1.93
N ARG A 132 2.13 -11.26 -2.30
CA ARG A 132 3.43 -10.59 -2.32
C ARG A 132 3.29 -9.28 -1.55
N SER A 133 4.27 -8.99 -0.74
CA SER A 133 4.30 -7.78 0.10
C SER A 133 5.75 -7.40 0.38
N ALA A 134 5.95 -6.37 1.19
CA ALA A 134 7.24 -6.10 1.81
C ALA A 134 7.03 -5.79 3.29
N CYS A 135 7.98 -6.25 4.11
CA CYS A 135 7.98 -5.98 5.54
C CYS A 135 8.12 -4.48 5.80
N SER A 136 7.22 -3.90 6.60
CA SER A 136 7.27 -2.48 6.94
C SER A 136 8.52 -2.07 7.76
N HIS A 137 9.17 -3.03 8.41
CA HIS A 137 10.36 -2.77 9.24
C HIS A 137 11.64 -2.63 8.42
N HIS A 138 11.86 -3.50 7.44
CA HIS A 138 13.13 -3.57 6.71
C HIS A 138 12.96 -3.46 5.18
N MET A 139 11.73 -3.27 4.71
CA MET A 139 11.38 -3.22 3.27
C MET A 139 11.76 -4.49 2.48
N CYS A 140 12.09 -5.58 3.19
CA CYS A 140 12.39 -6.87 2.57
C CYS A 140 11.14 -7.51 1.98
N PRO A 141 11.23 -8.18 0.83
CA PRO A 141 10.11 -8.88 0.22
C PRO A 141 9.53 -9.98 1.13
N ILE A 142 8.21 -10.08 1.12
CA ILE A 142 7.43 -11.14 1.77
C ILE A 142 6.70 -11.90 0.67
N PHE A 143 6.81 -13.23 0.70
CA PHE A 143 6.05 -14.14 -0.15
C PHE A 143 5.29 -15.12 0.74
N GLY A 144 4.02 -15.31 0.44
CA GLY A 144 3.21 -16.19 1.26
C GLY A 144 1.98 -16.71 0.53
N ARG A 145 1.20 -17.49 1.26
CA ARG A 145 -0.10 -17.98 0.83
C ARG A 145 -1.14 -17.68 1.90
N VAL A 146 -2.32 -17.30 1.46
CA VAL A 146 -3.47 -16.99 2.32
C VAL A 146 -4.60 -17.95 1.99
N TRP A 147 -5.30 -18.40 3.02
CA TRP A 147 -6.58 -19.10 2.93
C TRP A 147 -7.61 -18.26 3.67
N ILE A 148 -8.74 -17.99 3.03
CA ILE A 148 -9.82 -17.18 3.58
C ILE A 148 -11.00 -18.11 3.83
N GLY A 149 -11.40 -18.26 5.08
CA GLY A 149 -12.63 -18.95 5.48
C GLY A 149 -13.82 -17.99 5.43
N ILE A 150 -14.87 -18.38 4.74
CA ILE A 150 -16.09 -17.59 4.58
C ILE A 150 -17.24 -18.42 5.10
N LEU A 151 -17.95 -17.91 6.09
CA LEU A 151 -19.17 -18.54 6.62
C LEU A 151 -20.37 -17.63 6.31
N PRO A 152 -21.06 -17.85 5.17
CA PRO A 152 -22.26 -17.10 4.86
C PRO A 152 -23.41 -17.54 5.74
N ASN A 153 -24.44 -16.73 5.81
CA ASN A 153 -25.76 -17.15 6.31
C ASN A 153 -26.79 -17.09 5.16
N GLU A 154 -27.95 -17.66 5.39
CA GLU A 154 -28.99 -17.79 4.35
C GLU A 154 -29.47 -16.44 3.78
N HIS A 155 -29.21 -15.34 4.46
CA HIS A 155 -29.64 -13.98 4.09
C HIS A 155 -28.49 -13.09 3.62
N SER A 156 -27.23 -13.59 3.63
CA SER A 156 -26.07 -12.80 3.18
C SER A 156 -26.01 -12.69 1.66
N ASN A 157 -25.46 -11.59 1.19
CA ASN A 157 -24.95 -11.55 -0.16
C ASN A 157 -23.61 -12.30 -0.24
N LEU A 158 -23.32 -12.82 -1.41
CA LEU A 158 -22.06 -13.46 -1.74
C LEU A 158 -21.29 -12.58 -2.73
N ILE A 159 -19.97 -12.73 -2.75
CA ILE A 159 -19.11 -12.13 -3.77
C ILE A 159 -18.43 -13.23 -4.57
N GLY A 160 -18.07 -12.94 -5.82
CA GLY A 160 -17.38 -13.90 -6.66
C GLY A 160 -16.05 -14.33 -6.06
N LEU A 161 -15.73 -15.62 -6.09
CA LEU A 161 -14.51 -16.20 -5.48
C LEU A 161 -13.23 -15.49 -5.93
N SER A 162 -13.16 -15.05 -7.20
CA SER A 162 -12.03 -14.27 -7.73
C SER A 162 -11.85 -12.90 -7.05
N LYS A 163 -12.89 -12.38 -6.39
CA LYS A 163 -12.82 -11.08 -5.70
C LYS A 163 -12.00 -11.16 -4.42
N TYR A 164 -12.07 -12.29 -3.71
CA TYR A 164 -11.24 -12.52 -2.51
C TYR A 164 -9.76 -12.45 -2.85
N ALA A 165 -9.33 -13.06 -3.96
CA ALA A 165 -7.94 -12.97 -4.42
C ALA A 165 -7.50 -11.54 -4.74
N ARG A 166 -8.39 -10.74 -5.37
CA ARG A 166 -8.08 -9.33 -5.70
C ARG A 166 -8.02 -8.44 -4.46
N ILE A 167 -8.93 -8.65 -3.50
CA ILE A 167 -8.91 -7.92 -2.23
C ILE A 167 -7.67 -8.29 -1.42
N ALA A 168 -7.35 -9.57 -1.33
CA ALA A 168 -6.14 -10.04 -0.65
C ALA A 168 -4.87 -9.44 -1.28
N ASP A 169 -4.74 -9.45 -2.61
CA ASP A 169 -3.63 -8.81 -3.31
C ASP A 169 -3.56 -7.30 -3.02
N TRP A 170 -4.70 -6.61 -3.06
CA TRP A 170 -4.77 -5.17 -2.77
C TRP A 170 -4.40 -4.82 -1.32
N ILE A 171 -4.79 -5.63 -0.34
CA ILE A 171 -4.40 -5.46 1.07
C ILE A 171 -2.93 -5.78 1.26
N MET A 172 -2.46 -6.90 0.68
CA MET A 172 -1.09 -7.37 0.85
C MET A 172 -0.07 -6.53 0.09
N SER A 173 -0.43 -5.91 -1.04
CA SER A 173 0.46 -4.99 -1.76
C SER A 173 0.58 -3.63 -1.09
N ARG A 174 1.01 -3.64 0.18
CA ARG A 174 1.36 -2.48 1.03
C ARG A 174 2.52 -2.90 1.94
N PRO A 175 3.30 -1.94 2.51
CA PRO A 175 4.22 -2.31 3.60
C PRO A 175 3.44 -2.90 4.77
N GLN A 176 3.72 -4.15 5.12
CA GLN A 176 2.92 -4.91 6.10
C GLN A 176 3.80 -5.54 7.20
N ILE A 177 3.17 -5.82 8.33
CA ILE A 177 3.56 -6.90 9.22
C ILE A 177 2.45 -7.96 9.21
N GLN A 178 2.82 -9.22 9.39
CA GLN A 178 1.91 -10.34 9.18
C GLN A 178 0.66 -10.25 10.07
N GLU A 179 0.82 -9.87 11.31
CA GLU A 179 -0.24 -9.78 12.31
C GLU A 179 -1.31 -8.73 11.93
N GLU A 180 -0.87 -7.57 11.43
CA GLU A 180 -1.79 -6.54 10.97
C GLU A 180 -2.45 -6.92 9.64
N ALA A 181 -1.68 -7.53 8.73
CA ALA A 181 -2.20 -7.96 7.44
C ALA A 181 -3.34 -8.99 7.58
N VAL A 182 -3.19 -9.95 8.50
CA VAL A 182 -4.25 -10.94 8.80
C VAL A 182 -5.49 -10.26 9.35
N THR A 183 -5.33 -9.31 10.27
CA THR A 183 -6.45 -8.54 10.83
C THR A 183 -7.17 -7.69 9.78
N MET A 184 -6.45 -7.17 8.80
CA MET A 184 -7.04 -6.39 7.70
C MET A 184 -7.78 -7.26 6.67
N LEU A 185 -7.42 -8.55 6.58
CA LEU A 185 -8.07 -9.51 5.68
C LEU A 185 -9.35 -10.10 6.27
N ALA A 186 -9.44 -10.17 7.60
CA ALA A 186 -10.59 -10.68 8.34
C ALA A 186 -11.69 -9.64 8.48
#